data_cc057aa99a312d2d93a39648c70375b0
#
_entry.id   cc057aa99a312d2d93a39648c70375b0
#
_cell.length_a   1.000
_cell.length_b   1.000
_cell.length_c   1.000
_cell.angle_alpha   90.00
_cell.angle_beta   90.00
_cell.angle_gamma   90.00
#
_symmetry.space_group_name_H-M   'P 1'
#
loop_
_entity.id
_entity.type
_entity.pdbx_description
1 polymer ?
#
loop_
_entity_poly.entity_id
_entity_poly.type
_entity_poly.pdbx_seq_one_letter_code
_entity_poly.pdbx_strand_id
1 'polypeptide(L)'
;MENKFPGKDISEKDLASKIPLSSSKNKKKIVKISKDTSFGGDLIPIIAGRNTVENESILFKCCESMEKNNLKLLRAGIYKPLTFPYRSKNYFELGDKGWRIIEKVKKNFDVMIVSEIMEESKISIMNNYVDIYQIGARNMQNYPLIVKVAKTKKPILLKRHFGASIRDLLGSAEYALLQKNEKIILCERGVAAPHTHKATSRFLLDLQAVPALHEYSCLPVVVDPSHACFWHKWVHNLTLASLAVGANGLMIEMHPDPRNAAVDPLQAINLDEFTKLVNQLRIISETLNKTIV
;
A
#
# COMPACT_ATOMS: atom_id res chain seq x y z
N MET A 1 17.35 -44.57 -0.02
CA MET A 1 16.72 -43.63 -1.00
C MET A 1 15.86 -42.70 -0.20
N GLU A 2 16.32 -41.50 0.10
CA GLU A 2 15.51 -40.49 0.72
C GLU A 2 14.46 -40.02 -0.29
N ASN A 3 13.19 -40.24 0.06
CA ASN A 3 12.06 -39.71 -0.70
C ASN A 3 12.15 -38.19 -0.71
N LYS A 4 12.69 -37.60 -1.76
CA LYS A 4 12.60 -36.17 -1.99
C LYS A 4 11.16 -35.84 -2.37
N PHE A 5 10.38 -35.33 -1.42
CA PHE A 5 9.12 -34.71 -1.73
C PHE A 5 9.35 -33.56 -2.74
N PRO A 6 8.54 -33.44 -3.79
CA PRO A 6 8.67 -32.35 -4.76
C PRO A 6 8.68 -30.94 -4.16
N GLY A 7 8.17 -30.77 -2.94
CA GLY A 7 8.20 -29.50 -2.20
C GLY A 7 9.52 -29.17 -1.49
N LYS A 8 10.45 -30.14 -1.39
CA LYS A 8 11.76 -29.88 -0.77
C LYS A 8 12.78 -29.17 -1.70
N ASP A 9 12.49 -29.09 -2.99
CA ASP A 9 13.34 -28.35 -3.94
C ASP A 9 13.15 -26.83 -3.89
N ILE A 10 12.17 -26.34 -3.12
CA ILE A 10 12.09 -24.95 -2.68
C ILE A 10 12.52 -24.91 -1.21
N SER A 11 13.73 -25.38 -0.93
CA SER A 11 14.30 -25.24 0.39
C SER A 11 14.47 -23.75 0.71
N GLU A 12 14.43 -23.38 1.98
CA GLU A 12 14.76 -22.02 2.45
C GLU A 12 16.08 -21.54 1.85
N LYS A 13 17.03 -22.45 1.60
CA LYS A 13 18.30 -22.17 0.94
C LYS A 13 18.11 -21.74 -0.52
N ASP A 14 17.20 -22.37 -1.27
CA ASP A 14 16.96 -22.02 -2.68
C ASP A 14 16.25 -20.65 -2.78
N LEU A 15 15.24 -20.40 -1.94
CA LEU A 15 14.59 -19.10 -1.90
C LEU A 15 15.59 -18.01 -1.49
N ALA A 16 16.37 -18.23 -0.43
CA ALA A 16 17.37 -17.26 0.03
C ALA A 16 18.45 -16.96 -1.04
N SER A 17 18.80 -17.92 -1.90
CA SER A 17 19.74 -17.70 -3.01
C SER A 17 19.15 -16.81 -4.11
N LYS A 18 17.83 -16.83 -4.29
CA LYS A 18 17.10 -16.05 -5.31
C LYS A 18 16.67 -14.66 -4.85
N ILE A 19 16.68 -14.43 -3.54
CA ILE A 19 16.31 -13.15 -2.92
C ILE A 19 17.40 -12.66 -1.94
N PRO A 20 18.67 -12.57 -2.37
CA PRO A 20 19.78 -12.33 -1.45
C PRO A 20 19.71 -11.00 -0.73
N LEU A 21 19.08 -9.98 -1.32
CA LEU A 21 19.00 -8.61 -0.75
C LEU A 21 17.78 -8.43 0.15
N SER A 22 16.67 -9.10 -0.15
CA SER A 22 15.42 -9.02 0.65
C SER A 22 15.29 -10.12 1.69
N SER A 23 16.18 -11.12 1.71
CA SER A 23 16.14 -12.27 2.62
C SER A 23 16.11 -11.86 4.11
N SER A 24 15.35 -12.62 4.92
CA SER A 24 15.31 -12.49 6.38
C SER A 24 16.65 -12.72 7.09
N LYS A 25 17.64 -13.29 6.40
CA LYS A 25 19.02 -13.37 6.88
C LYS A 25 19.68 -12.02 7.02
N ASN A 26 19.20 -11.01 6.31
CA ASN A 26 19.66 -9.64 6.44
C ASN A 26 19.00 -8.98 7.67
N LYS A 27 19.65 -7.91 8.16
CA LYS A 27 19.06 -7.08 9.22
C LYS A 27 17.70 -6.53 8.79
N LYS A 28 16.69 -6.63 9.64
CA LYS A 28 15.36 -6.06 9.40
C LYS A 28 15.46 -4.60 8.98
N LYS A 29 14.81 -4.25 7.88
CA LYS A 29 14.85 -2.90 7.32
C LYS A 29 13.81 -2.02 7.99
N ILE A 30 14.25 -0.82 8.39
CA ILE A 30 13.37 0.28 8.81
C ILE A 30 13.39 1.31 7.71
N VAL A 31 12.25 1.49 7.05
CA VAL A 31 12.11 2.48 5.98
C VAL A 31 11.62 3.80 6.57
N LYS A 32 12.55 4.72 6.80
CA LYS A 32 12.24 6.07 7.29
C LYS A 32 11.67 6.93 6.16
N ILE A 33 10.55 7.59 6.43
CA ILE A 33 9.91 8.58 5.54
C ILE A 33 10.17 9.99 6.06
N SER A 34 9.98 10.19 7.37
CA SER A 34 10.29 11.43 8.08
C SER A 34 10.91 11.12 9.44
N LYS A 35 11.10 12.15 10.28
CA LYS A 35 11.55 11.96 11.67
C LYS A 35 10.57 11.08 12.46
N ASP A 36 9.29 11.27 12.27
CA ASP A 36 8.20 10.68 13.07
C ASP A 36 7.43 9.58 12.34
N THR A 37 7.85 9.20 11.13
CA THR A 37 7.16 8.22 10.30
C THR A 37 8.14 7.22 9.70
N SER A 38 7.99 5.94 10.05
CA SER A 38 8.80 4.86 9.49
C SER A 38 8.06 3.54 9.48
N PHE A 39 8.36 2.67 8.51
CA PHE A 39 7.83 1.31 8.43
C PHE A 39 8.87 0.30 8.90
N GLY A 40 8.46 -0.75 9.62
CA GLY A 40 9.31 -1.87 10.03
C GLY A 40 9.89 -1.79 11.44
N GLY A 41 9.54 -0.75 12.22
CA GLY A 41 9.89 -0.59 13.64
C GLY A 41 8.66 -0.67 14.55
N ASP A 42 8.64 0.18 15.58
CA ASP A 42 7.53 0.25 16.54
C ASP A 42 6.43 1.21 16.10
N LEU A 43 6.71 2.03 15.10
CA LEU A 43 5.71 2.87 14.47
C LEU A 43 4.89 2.08 13.45
N ILE A 44 3.57 2.31 13.46
CA ILE A 44 2.62 1.73 12.51
C ILE A 44 1.98 2.89 11.73
N PRO A 45 2.57 3.29 10.60
CA PRO A 45 1.99 4.33 9.78
C PRO A 45 0.68 3.91 9.12
N ILE A 46 -0.29 4.83 9.08
CA ILE A 46 -1.51 4.67 8.31
C ILE A 46 -1.42 5.52 7.04
N ILE A 47 -1.44 4.85 5.90
CA ILE A 47 -1.59 5.49 4.59
C ILE A 47 -3.08 5.63 4.31
N ALA A 48 -3.63 6.83 4.40
CA ALA A 48 -5.05 7.08 4.21
C ALA A 48 -5.32 8.01 3.03
N GLY A 49 -6.49 7.92 2.42
CA GLY A 49 -6.90 8.82 1.34
C GLY A 49 -7.50 8.12 0.14
N ARG A 50 -7.32 8.72 -1.04
CA ARG A 50 -7.98 8.29 -2.28
C ARG A 50 -7.03 7.60 -3.24
N ASN A 51 -7.53 6.54 -3.90
CA ASN A 51 -6.81 5.95 -5.03
C ASN A 51 -6.84 6.85 -6.29
N THR A 52 -7.75 7.83 -6.31
CA THR A 52 -7.88 8.84 -7.37
C THR A 52 -8.26 10.17 -6.74
N VAL A 53 -7.53 11.22 -7.09
CA VAL A 53 -7.88 12.60 -6.74
C VAL A 53 -8.99 13.06 -7.66
N GLU A 54 -10.15 13.37 -7.09
CA GLU A 54 -11.35 13.78 -7.81
C GLU A 54 -11.42 15.30 -7.96
N ASN A 55 -11.22 16.01 -6.86
CA ASN A 55 -11.17 17.46 -6.80
C ASN A 55 -10.51 17.93 -5.50
N GLU A 56 -10.26 19.23 -5.42
CA GLU A 56 -9.64 19.89 -4.27
C GLU A 56 -10.44 19.74 -2.98
N SER A 57 -11.74 20.01 -3.02
CA SER A 57 -12.62 19.99 -1.82
C SER A 57 -12.65 18.61 -1.14
N ILE A 58 -12.76 17.54 -1.93
CA ILE A 58 -12.75 16.17 -1.41
C ILE A 58 -11.40 15.85 -0.76
N LEU A 59 -10.30 16.21 -1.41
CA LEU A 59 -8.96 15.92 -0.90
C LEU A 59 -8.67 16.71 0.38
N PHE A 60 -9.08 17.97 0.46
CA PHE A 60 -8.94 18.80 1.66
C PHE A 60 -9.70 18.21 2.85
N LYS A 61 -10.95 17.77 2.68
CA LYS A 61 -11.70 17.08 3.73
C LYS A 61 -11.02 15.81 4.23
N CYS A 62 -10.37 15.07 3.32
CA CYS A 62 -9.55 13.93 3.72
C CYS A 62 -8.34 14.38 4.57
N CYS A 63 -7.65 15.45 4.16
CA CYS A 63 -6.51 15.99 4.91
C CYS A 63 -6.93 16.51 6.29
N GLU A 64 -8.04 17.23 6.40
CA GLU A 64 -8.61 17.68 7.69
C GLU A 64 -8.91 16.50 8.63
N SER A 65 -9.46 15.40 8.07
CA SER A 65 -9.69 14.19 8.86
C SER A 65 -8.38 13.53 9.30
N MET A 66 -7.35 13.54 8.46
CA MET A 66 -6.02 13.01 8.81
C MET A 66 -5.36 13.86 9.90
N GLU A 67 -5.41 15.18 9.77
CA GLU A 67 -4.87 16.12 10.76
C GLU A 67 -5.51 15.93 12.13
N LYS A 68 -6.86 15.84 12.20
CA LYS A 68 -7.60 15.52 13.44
C LYS A 68 -7.18 14.21 14.08
N ASN A 69 -6.70 13.28 13.27
CA ASN A 69 -6.20 11.98 13.71
C ASN A 69 -4.66 11.93 13.83
N ASN A 70 -3.94 13.04 13.72
CA ASN A 70 -2.47 13.12 13.75
C ASN A 70 -1.79 12.15 12.78
N LEU A 71 -2.31 12.02 11.55
CA LEU A 71 -1.79 11.17 10.50
C LEU A 71 -1.25 12.00 9.35
N LYS A 72 -0.16 11.54 8.72
CA LYS A 72 0.59 12.34 7.72
C LYS A 72 0.71 11.69 6.34
N LEU A 73 0.48 10.39 6.18
CA LEU A 73 0.67 9.72 4.89
C LEU A 73 -0.63 9.75 4.06
N LEU A 74 -0.73 10.76 3.18
CA LEU A 74 -1.86 10.93 2.28
C LEU A 74 -1.67 10.11 1.00
N ARG A 75 -2.57 9.14 0.77
CA ARG A 75 -2.70 8.51 -0.53
C ARG A 75 -3.47 9.43 -1.48
N ALA A 76 -2.83 9.84 -2.56
CA ALA A 76 -3.41 10.71 -3.57
C ALA A 76 -3.00 10.24 -4.98
N GLY A 77 -3.83 9.40 -5.60
CA GLY A 77 -3.58 8.91 -6.95
C GLY A 77 -3.93 9.98 -7.99
N ILE A 78 -2.96 10.41 -8.77
CA ILE A 78 -3.16 11.36 -9.88
C ILE A 78 -3.45 10.61 -11.19
N TYR A 79 -2.78 9.48 -11.39
CA TYR A 79 -2.99 8.59 -12.53
C TYR A 79 -3.70 7.34 -12.05
N LYS A 80 -4.71 6.89 -12.81
CA LYS A 80 -5.54 5.74 -12.41
C LYS A 80 -5.53 4.64 -13.44
N PRO A 81 -5.10 3.43 -13.06
CA PRO A 81 -5.27 2.25 -13.90
C PRO A 81 -6.74 1.80 -13.86
N LEU A 82 -7.48 2.08 -14.91
CA LEU A 82 -8.86 1.63 -15.02
C LEU A 82 -8.92 0.18 -15.51
N THR A 83 -9.81 -0.62 -14.91
CA THR A 83 -10.08 -1.98 -15.37
C THR A 83 -10.78 -1.97 -16.73
N PHE A 84 -11.67 -1.01 -16.94
CA PHE A 84 -12.39 -0.80 -18.19
C PHE A 84 -12.01 0.55 -18.79
N PRO A 85 -11.81 0.65 -20.12
CA PRO A 85 -11.40 1.90 -20.76
C PRO A 85 -12.53 2.94 -20.81
N TYR A 86 -13.75 2.50 -20.62
CA TYR A 86 -14.94 3.37 -20.66
C TYR A 86 -15.09 4.08 -19.32
N ARG A 87 -15.04 5.41 -19.34
CA ARG A 87 -15.18 6.26 -18.15
C ARG A 87 -16.65 6.64 -17.96
N SER A 88 -17.08 6.74 -16.70
CA SER A 88 -18.38 7.32 -16.41
C SER A 88 -18.38 8.81 -16.78
N LYS A 89 -19.58 9.38 -17.05
CA LYS A 89 -19.73 10.81 -17.33
C LYS A 89 -19.20 11.70 -16.19
N ASN A 90 -19.14 11.17 -14.98
CA ASN A 90 -18.76 11.89 -13.76
C ASN A 90 -17.28 11.68 -13.35
N TYR A 91 -16.52 10.87 -14.10
CA TYR A 91 -15.14 10.60 -13.79
C TYR A 91 -14.20 11.19 -14.84
N PHE A 92 -13.30 12.04 -14.38
CA PHE A 92 -12.20 12.60 -15.14
C PHE A 92 -10.90 12.26 -14.41
N GLU A 93 -9.99 11.56 -15.06
CA GLU A 93 -8.62 11.56 -14.62
C GLU A 93 -8.06 12.97 -14.79
N LEU A 94 -7.62 13.56 -13.68
CA LEU A 94 -7.07 14.92 -13.70
C LEU A 94 -5.73 14.99 -14.45
N GLY A 95 -5.04 13.87 -14.51
CA GLY A 95 -3.71 13.79 -15.10
C GLY A 95 -2.77 14.82 -14.45
N ASP A 96 -1.88 15.40 -15.21
CA ASP A 96 -0.88 16.35 -14.71
C ASP A 96 -1.49 17.59 -14.02
N LYS A 97 -2.75 17.93 -14.32
CA LYS A 97 -3.46 19.03 -13.63
C LYS A 97 -3.71 18.73 -12.14
N GLY A 98 -3.78 17.47 -11.77
CA GLY A 98 -3.97 17.06 -10.37
C GLY A 98 -2.82 17.49 -9.45
N TRP A 99 -1.61 17.67 -9.98
CA TRP A 99 -0.46 18.11 -9.19
C TRP A 99 -0.63 19.51 -8.60
N ARG A 100 -1.41 20.38 -9.24
CA ARG A 100 -1.76 21.71 -8.69
C ARG A 100 -2.58 21.58 -7.39
N ILE A 101 -3.44 20.55 -7.29
CA ILE A 101 -4.18 20.27 -6.06
C ILE A 101 -3.21 19.78 -4.97
N ILE A 102 -2.27 18.92 -5.33
CA ILE A 102 -1.24 18.44 -4.40
C ILE A 102 -0.37 19.59 -3.87
N GLU A 103 0.00 20.55 -4.71
CA GLU A 103 0.72 21.76 -4.28
C GLU A 103 -0.05 22.55 -3.20
N LYS A 104 -1.36 22.74 -3.42
CA LYS A 104 -2.22 23.42 -2.44
C LYS A 104 -2.35 22.61 -1.16
N VAL A 105 -2.50 21.29 -1.26
CA VAL A 105 -2.55 20.41 -0.09
C VAL A 105 -1.27 20.53 0.73
N LYS A 106 -0.09 20.42 0.11
CA LYS A 106 1.21 20.55 0.82
C LYS A 106 1.47 21.94 1.40
N LYS A 107 0.80 22.99 0.90
CA LYS A 107 0.87 24.33 1.49
C LYS A 107 -0.01 24.49 2.74
N ASN A 108 -1.11 23.74 2.85
CA ASN A 108 -2.10 23.89 3.90
C ASN A 108 -2.03 22.80 4.98
N PHE A 109 -1.44 21.64 4.67
CA PHE A 109 -1.39 20.47 5.56
C PHE A 109 0.02 19.87 5.62
N ASP A 110 0.43 19.41 6.80
CA ASP A 110 1.68 18.66 6.99
C ASP A 110 1.49 17.20 6.58
N VAL A 111 1.48 16.95 5.28
CA VAL A 111 1.27 15.60 4.71
C VAL A 111 2.37 15.20 3.74
N MET A 112 2.65 13.90 3.71
CA MET A 112 3.54 13.24 2.76
C MET A 112 2.69 12.45 1.77
N ILE A 113 3.03 12.54 0.49
CA ILE A 113 2.22 12.02 -0.61
C ILE A 113 2.65 10.62 -1.02
N VAL A 114 1.69 9.70 -1.00
CA VAL A 114 1.81 8.34 -1.58
C VAL A 114 0.99 8.32 -2.87
N SER A 115 1.63 8.13 -4.03
CA SER A 115 0.93 8.14 -5.31
C SER A 115 1.40 7.03 -6.23
N GLU A 116 0.44 6.43 -6.96
CA GLU A 116 0.72 5.35 -7.89
C GLU A 116 1.35 5.89 -9.17
N ILE A 117 2.46 5.27 -9.57
CA ILE A 117 3.09 5.52 -10.85
C ILE A 117 2.66 4.47 -11.87
N MET A 118 2.30 4.93 -13.08
CA MET A 118 1.81 4.07 -14.15
C MET A 118 2.83 3.86 -15.26
N GLU A 119 3.66 4.85 -15.52
CA GLU A 119 4.62 4.83 -16.63
C GLU A 119 5.88 5.63 -16.31
N GLU A 120 6.98 5.28 -16.96
CA GLU A 120 8.30 5.90 -16.78
C GLU A 120 8.30 7.41 -17.08
N SER A 121 7.57 7.84 -18.10
CA SER A 121 7.48 9.24 -18.52
C SER A 121 7.02 10.20 -17.42
N LYS A 122 6.29 9.69 -16.42
CA LYS A 122 5.76 10.48 -15.29
C LYS A 122 6.72 10.60 -14.10
N ILE A 123 7.84 9.89 -14.10
CA ILE A 123 8.80 9.93 -12.98
C ILE A 123 9.28 11.36 -12.72
N SER A 124 9.62 12.10 -13.77
CA SER A 124 10.18 13.45 -13.64
C SER A 124 9.23 14.41 -12.90
N ILE A 125 7.97 14.47 -13.33
CA ILE A 125 6.98 15.33 -12.68
C ILE A 125 6.63 14.83 -11.27
N MET A 126 6.40 13.53 -11.11
CA MET A 126 6.03 12.95 -9.82
C MET A 126 7.13 13.13 -8.77
N ASN A 127 8.38 13.14 -9.18
CA ASN A 127 9.52 13.27 -8.26
C ASN A 127 9.51 14.59 -7.47
N ASN A 128 8.82 15.62 -7.95
CA ASN A 128 8.69 16.90 -7.27
C ASN A 128 7.63 16.87 -6.14
N TYR A 129 6.69 15.93 -6.18
CA TYR A 129 5.51 15.93 -5.31
C TYR A 129 5.41 14.72 -4.39
N VAL A 130 5.84 13.56 -4.88
CA VAL A 130 5.62 12.26 -4.23
C VAL A 130 6.72 11.97 -3.21
N ASP A 131 6.34 11.53 -2.02
CA ASP A 131 7.25 11.11 -0.97
C ASP A 131 7.45 9.59 -0.97
N ILE A 132 6.41 8.82 -1.36
CA ILE A 132 6.46 7.37 -1.55
C ILE A 132 5.84 7.02 -2.91
N TYR A 133 6.60 6.38 -3.78
CA TYR A 133 6.05 5.81 -5.02
C TYR A 133 5.27 4.53 -4.72
N GLN A 134 4.02 4.43 -5.16
CA GLN A 134 3.29 3.19 -5.16
C GLN A 134 3.45 2.49 -6.51
N ILE A 135 3.97 1.26 -6.51
CA ILE A 135 3.86 0.34 -7.65
C ILE A 135 2.59 -0.46 -7.43
N GLY A 136 1.58 -0.22 -8.26
CA GLY A 136 0.29 -0.90 -8.18
C GLY A 136 0.40 -2.40 -8.47
N ALA A 137 -0.58 -3.18 -7.99
CA ALA A 137 -0.57 -4.63 -8.14
C ALA A 137 -0.41 -5.09 -9.61
N ARG A 138 -1.05 -4.40 -10.57
CA ARG A 138 -0.91 -4.71 -12.00
C ARG A 138 0.49 -4.48 -12.56
N ASN A 139 1.28 -3.60 -11.92
CA ASN A 139 2.65 -3.26 -12.30
C ASN A 139 3.70 -3.97 -11.44
N MET A 140 3.31 -4.91 -10.56
CA MET A 140 4.25 -5.66 -9.72
C MET A 140 5.34 -6.36 -10.53
N GLN A 141 5.02 -6.85 -11.73
CA GLN A 141 5.95 -7.54 -12.63
C GLN A 141 6.44 -6.63 -13.78
N ASN A 142 6.17 -5.34 -13.72
CA ASN A 142 6.74 -4.37 -14.65
C ASN A 142 8.16 -3.99 -14.18
N TYR A 143 9.09 -4.92 -14.35
CA TYR A 143 10.47 -4.77 -13.87
C TYR A 143 11.18 -3.53 -14.42
N PRO A 144 11.03 -3.15 -15.72
CA PRO A 144 11.59 -1.91 -16.22
C PRO A 144 11.12 -0.68 -15.44
N LEU A 145 9.82 -0.56 -15.16
CA LEU A 145 9.26 0.53 -14.35
C LEU A 145 9.83 0.52 -12.93
N ILE A 146 9.87 -0.65 -12.28
CA ILE A 146 10.43 -0.81 -10.92
C ILE A 146 11.87 -0.33 -10.87
N VAL A 147 12.70 -0.76 -11.82
CA VAL A 147 14.12 -0.36 -11.93
C VAL A 147 14.26 1.15 -12.08
N LYS A 148 13.44 1.78 -12.94
CA LYS A 148 13.48 3.23 -13.16
C LYS A 148 13.05 4.03 -11.94
N VAL A 149 11.96 3.61 -11.29
CA VAL A 149 11.49 4.23 -10.05
C VAL A 149 12.53 4.06 -8.93
N ALA A 150 13.14 2.89 -8.80
CA ALA A 150 14.15 2.64 -7.77
C ALA A 150 15.38 3.55 -7.90
N LYS A 151 15.76 3.96 -9.11
CA LYS A 151 16.85 4.92 -9.36
C LYS A 151 16.60 6.29 -8.75
N THR A 152 15.35 6.67 -8.47
CA THR A 152 15.01 7.93 -7.78
C THR A 152 15.45 7.94 -6.31
N LYS A 153 15.75 6.77 -5.72
CA LYS A 153 16.06 6.57 -4.29
C LYS A 153 14.95 6.96 -3.32
N LYS A 154 13.77 7.30 -3.82
CA LYS A 154 12.57 7.48 -2.98
C LYS A 154 12.04 6.13 -2.51
N PRO A 155 11.31 6.09 -1.38
CA PRO A 155 10.63 4.90 -0.90
C PRO A 155 9.64 4.36 -1.94
N ILE A 156 9.54 3.03 -2.02
CA ILE A 156 8.63 2.32 -2.92
C ILE A 156 7.71 1.42 -2.10
N LEU A 157 6.40 1.62 -2.24
CA LEU A 157 5.36 0.71 -1.77
C LEU A 157 5.01 -0.23 -2.92
N LEU A 158 5.46 -1.49 -2.84
CA LEU A 158 5.27 -2.51 -3.86
C LEU A 158 4.08 -3.38 -3.51
N LYS A 159 2.97 -3.25 -4.26
CA LYS A 159 1.74 -4.01 -4.02
C LYS A 159 1.79 -5.37 -4.69
N ARG A 160 1.48 -6.42 -3.92
CA ARG A 160 1.38 -7.81 -4.42
C ARG A 160 0.28 -7.90 -5.48
N HIS A 161 0.59 -8.52 -6.62
CA HIS A 161 -0.41 -8.87 -7.62
C HIS A 161 -1.33 -9.97 -7.07
N PHE A 162 -2.61 -9.91 -7.38
CA PHE A 162 -3.64 -10.83 -6.84
C PHE A 162 -3.47 -12.30 -7.29
N GLY A 163 -2.69 -12.57 -8.30
CA GLY A 163 -2.31 -13.91 -8.75
C GLY A 163 -0.85 -14.28 -8.44
N ALA A 164 -0.14 -13.48 -7.66
CA ALA A 164 1.28 -13.71 -7.40
C ALA A 164 1.52 -14.44 -6.07
N SER A 165 2.51 -15.32 -6.08
CA SER A 165 3.06 -15.91 -4.87
C SER A 165 3.86 -14.87 -4.05
N ILE A 166 4.18 -15.21 -2.80
CA ILE A 166 5.13 -14.44 -1.98
C ILE A 166 6.50 -14.37 -2.67
N ARG A 167 6.93 -15.47 -3.29
CA ARG A 167 8.19 -15.55 -4.04
C ARG A 167 8.25 -14.54 -5.18
N ASP A 168 7.16 -14.38 -5.95
CA ASP A 168 7.10 -13.41 -7.05
C ASP A 168 7.19 -11.97 -6.54
N LEU A 169 6.54 -11.68 -5.41
CA LEU A 169 6.61 -10.37 -4.76
C LEU A 169 8.03 -10.04 -4.31
N LEU A 170 8.70 -10.99 -3.66
CA LEU A 170 10.08 -10.83 -3.20
C LEU A 170 11.06 -10.72 -4.39
N GLY A 171 10.85 -11.52 -5.44
CA GLY A 171 11.60 -11.40 -6.69
C GLY A 171 11.46 -10.00 -7.32
N SER A 172 10.25 -9.44 -7.31
CA SER A 172 10.02 -8.09 -7.81
C SER A 172 10.72 -7.02 -6.94
N ALA A 173 10.78 -7.22 -5.62
CA ALA A 173 11.52 -6.34 -4.72
C ALA A 173 13.03 -6.34 -4.98
N GLU A 174 13.62 -7.50 -5.36
CA GLU A 174 15.04 -7.61 -5.69
C GLU A 174 15.44 -6.67 -6.82
N TYR A 175 14.60 -6.47 -7.85
CA TYR A 175 14.88 -5.52 -8.95
C TYR A 175 15.09 -4.10 -8.44
N ALA A 176 14.34 -3.68 -7.43
CA ALA A 176 14.52 -2.37 -6.81
C ALA A 176 15.76 -2.31 -5.92
N LEU A 177 15.99 -3.35 -5.12
CA LEU A 177 17.15 -3.46 -4.22
C LEU A 177 18.47 -3.50 -5.00
N LEU A 178 18.52 -4.17 -6.16
CA LEU A 178 19.68 -4.16 -7.08
C LEU A 178 20.05 -2.76 -7.55
N GLN A 179 19.11 -1.82 -7.57
CA GLN A 179 19.40 -0.42 -7.85
C GLN A 179 19.96 0.33 -6.62
N LYS A 180 20.34 -0.38 -5.54
CA LYS A 180 20.78 0.20 -4.26
C LYS A 180 19.71 1.13 -3.63
N ASN A 181 18.43 0.81 -3.83
CA ASN A 181 17.32 1.45 -3.14
C ASN A 181 16.78 0.50 -2.06
N GLU A 182 17.20 0.71 -0.83
CA GLU A 182 16.82 -0.12 0.31
C GLU A 182 15.45 0.26 0.93
N LYS A 183 14.80 1.29 0.41
CA LYS A 183 13.56 1.83 0.94
C LYS A 183 12.34 1.16 0.29
N ILE A 184 12.26 -0.17 0.40
CA ILE A 184 11.18 -0.98 -0.18
C ILE A 184 10.23 -1.41 0.93
N ILE A 185 8.93 -1.20 0.71
CA ILE A 185 7.83 -1.57 1.58
C ILE A 185 6.93 -2.52 0.78
N LEU A 186 6.74 -3.74 1.27
CA LEU A 186 5.84 -4.70 0.66
C LEU A 186 4.39 -4.39 1.04
N CYS A 187 3.44 -4.68 0.15
CA CYS A 187 2.04 -4.45 0.45
C CYS A 187 1.18 -5.65 0.04
N GLU A 188 0.64 -6.34 1.06
CA GLU A 188 -0.42 -7.33 0.86
C GLU A 188 -1.75 -6.61 0.62
N ARG A 189 -2.51 -7.01 -0.41
CA ARG A 189 -3.76 -6.38 -0.82
C ARG A 189 -4.82 -7.35 -1.35
N GLY A 190 -4.68 -8.62 -1.02
CA GLY A 190 -5.56 -9.70 -1.40
C GLY A 190 -5.15 -10.46 -2.65
N VAL A 191 -5.50 -11.72 -2.64
CA VAL A 191 -5.26 -12.68 -3.72
C VAL A 191 -6.57 -13.16 -4.33
N ALA A 192 -6.53 -13.52 -5.61
CA ALA A 192 -7.66 -14.17 -6.28
C ALA A 192 -7.83 -15.57 -5.70
N ALA A 193 -9.00 -15.85 -5.16
CA ALA A 193 -9.34 -17.14 -4.60
C ALA A 193 -10.78 -17.49 -5.01
N PRO A 194 -11.11 -18.76 -5.22
CA PRO A 194 -12.50 -19.20 -5.35
C PRO A 194 -13.21 -18.95 -4.02
N HIS A 195 -14.15 -18.04 -3.99
CA HIS A 195 -15.01 -17.82 -2.84
C HIS A 195 -16.39 -17.36 -3.30
N THR A 196 -17.38 -17.71 -2.51
CA THR A 196 -18.80 -17.59 -2.88
C THR A 196 -19.43 -16.24 -2.53
N HIS A 197 -18.62 -15.24 -2.15
CA HIS A 197 -19.13 -13.90 -1.87
C HIS A 197 -19.67 -13.27 -3.16
N LYS A 198 -20.72 -12.47 -3.03
CA LYS A 198 -21.38 -11.77 -4.14
C LYS A 198 -20.46 -10.68 -4.72
N ALA A 199 -21.01 -9.86 -5.61
CA ALA A 199 -20.30 -8.75 -6.27
C ALA A 199 -19.60 -7.74 -5.32
N THR A 200 -19.90 -7.78 -4.03
CA THR A 200 -19.27 -6.99 -2.97
C THR A 200 -17.91 -7.54 -2.50
N SER A 201 -17.50 -8.73 -2.96
CA SER A 201 -16.23 -9.33 -2.61
C SER A 201 -15.34 -9.43 -3.85
N ARG A 202 -14.10 -8.96 -3.76
CA ARG A 202 -13.18 -8.89 -4.89
C ARG A 202 -12.05 -9.90 -4.78
N PHE A 203 -11.35 -9.89 -3.64
CA PHE A 203 -10.20 -10.74 -3.36
C PHE A 203 -10.27 -11.20 -1.90
N LEU A 204 -9.57 -12.30 -1.61
CA LEU A 204 -9.34 -12.77 -0.25
C LEU A 204 -8.11 -12.03 0.31
N LEU A 205 -8.26 -11.30 1.42
CA LEU A 205 -7.12 -10.73 2.12
C LEU A 205 -6.29 -11.86 2.74
N ASP A 206 -5.07 -12.02 2.24
CA ASP A 206 -4.15 -13.07 2.67
C ASP A 206 -3.35 -12.60 3.90
N LEU A 207 -3.98 -12.71 5.08
CA LEU A 207 -3.32 -12.33 6.32
C LEU A 207 -2.16 -13.26 6.68
N GLN A 208 -2.15 -14.50 6.19
CA GLN A 208 -1.03 -15.43 6.39
C GLN A 208 0.24 -14.96 5.67
N ALA A 209 0.10 -14.17 4.61
CA ALA A 209 1.25 -13.58 3.94
C ALA A 209 2.08 -12.66 4.84
N VAL A 210 1.48 -12.05 5.88
CA VAL A 210 2.21 -11.13 6.78
C VAL A 210 3.29 -11.87 7.58
N PRO A 211 2.96 -12.90 8.40
CA PRO A 211 3.98 -13.66 9.12
C PRO A 211 4.94 -14.38 8.16
N ALA A 212 4.46 -14.90 7.03
CA ALA A 212 5.33 -15.54 6.04
C ALA A 212 6.35 -14.56 5.45
N LEU A 213 5.95 -13.32 5.11
CA LEU A 213 6.87 -12.27 4.64
C LEU A 213 7.85 -11.85 5.74
N HIS A 214 7.46 -11.87 7.00
CA HIS A 214 8.37 -11.62 8.11
C HIS A 214 9.40 -12.76 8.32
N GLU A 215 9.00 -13.98 8.04
CA GLU A 215 9.87 -15.16 8.10
C GLU A 215 10.90 -15.16 6.94
N TYR A 216 10.45 -14.87 5.73
CA TYR A 216 11.31 -14.97 4.53
C TYR A 216 12.05 -13.68 4.15
N SER A 217 11.61 -12.52 4.65
CA SER A 217 12.12 -11.22 4.20
C SER A 217 12.52 -10.30 5.35
N CYS A 218 13.50 -9.43 5.08
CA CYS A 218 13.87 -8.33 5.97
C CYS A 218 13.05 -7.05 5.75
N LEU A 219 12.16 -7.02 4.74
CA LEU A 219 11.41 -5.84 4.33
C LEU A 219 10.13 -5.64 5.18
N PRO A 220 9.72 -4.40 5.47
CA PRO A 220 8.46 -4.14 6.16
C PRO A 220 7.25 -4.44 5.27
N VAL A 221 6.14 -4.82 5.92
CA VAL A 221 4.88 -5.23 5.28
C VAL A 221 3.74 -4.32 5.67
N VAL A 222 3.11 -3.69 4.68
CA VAL A 222 1.85 -2.95 4.80
C VAL A 222 0.70 -3.84 4.35
N VAL A 223 -0.47 -3.70 4.95
CA VAL A 223 -1.68 -4.39 4.52
C VAL A 223 -2.73 -3.38 4.05
N ASP A 224 -3.39 -3.70 2.94
CA ASP A 224 -4.44 -2.90 2.30
C ASP A 224 -5.77 -3.67 2.25
N PRO A 225 -6.56 -3.64 3.31
CA PRO A 225 -7.83 -4.33 3.39
C PRO A 225 -8.89 -3.77 2.42
N SER A 226 -8.86 -2.46 2.17
CA SER A 226 -9.85 -1.77 1.32
C SER A 226 -9.87 -2.34 -0.10
N HIS A 227 -8.68 -2.55 -0.70
CA HIS A 227 -8.58 -3.09 -2.05
C HIS A 227 -8.70 -4.61 -2.10
N ALA A 228 -8.55 -5.31 -0.97
CA ALA A 228 -8.78 -6.74 -0.90
C ALA A 228 -10.27 -7.05 -0.85
N CYS A 229 -10.98 -6.64 0.20
CA CYS A 229 -12.37 -7.06 0.41
C CYS A 229 -13.38 -6.32 -0.50
N PHE A 230 -13.06 -5.12 -0.97
CA PHE A 230 -13.93 -4.30 -1.83
C PHE A 230 -15.28 -3.92 -1.21
N TRP A 231 -15.53 -4.23 0.06
CA TRP A 231 -16.77 -3.94 0.76
C TRP A 231 -16.49 -3.20 2.07
N HIS A 232 -16.88 -1.92 2.14
CA HIS A 232 -16.53 -1.01 3.24
C HIS A 232 -16.87 -1.57 4.64
N LYS A 233 -17.97 -2.33 4.78
CA LYS A 233 -18.37 -2.91 6.08
C LYS A 233 -17.37 -3.93 6.65
N TRP A 234 -16.51 -4.51 5.81
CA TRP A 234 -15.50 -5.47 6.26
C TRP A 234 -14.14 -4.84 6.49
N VAL A 235 -13.90 -3.66 5.91
CA VAL A 235 -12.62 -2.95 6.03
C VAL A 235 -12.20 -2.78 7.48
N HIS A 236 -13.13 -2.40 8.35
CA HIS A 236 -12.88 -2.18 9.76
C HIS A 236 -12.24 -3.42 10.44
N ASN A 237 -12.94 -4.54 10.44
CA ASN A 237 -12.48 -5.76 11.12
C ASN A 237 -11.20 -6.31 10.49
N LEU A 238 -11.09 -6.26 9.16
CA LEU A 238 -9.90 -6.73 8.46
C LEU A 238 -8.68 -5.83 8.73
N THR A 239 -8.90 -4.54 8.97
CA THR A 239 -7.82 -3.62 9.36
C THR A 239 -7.30 -3.92 10.77
N LEU A 240 -8.20 -4.17 11.74
CA LEU A 240 -7.82 -4.58 13.09
C LEU A 240 -7.06 -5.92 13.07
N ALA A 241 -7.56 -6.89 12.30
CA ALA A 241 -6.89 -8.18 12.14
C ALA A 241 -5.51 -8.03 11.47
N SER A 242 -5.36 -7.10 10.53
CA SER A 242 -4.07 -6.81 9.89
C SER A 242 -3.02 -6.28 10.87
N LEU A 243 -3.43 -5.44 11.81
CA LEU A 243 -2.53 -4.98 12.87
C LEU A 243 -2.16 -6.13 13.81
N ALA A 244 -3.15 -6.94 14.22
CA ALA A 244 -2.95 -8.06 15.15
C ALA A 244 -2.02 -9.14 14.58
N VAL A 245 -2.02 -9.38 13.26
CA VAL A 245 -1.14 -10.36 12.61
C VAL A 245 0.29 -9.83 12.39
N GLY A 246 0.57 -8.57 12.75
CA GLY A 246 1.92 -7.99 12.73
C GLY A 246 2.24 -7.10 11.52
N ALA A 247 1.25 -6.51 10.85
CA ALA A 247 1.52 -5.54 9.80
C ALA A 247 2.38 -4.37 10.32
N ASN A 248 3.33 -3.91 9.51
CA ASN A 248 4.18 -2.75 9.80
C ASN A 248 3.58 -1.43 9.34
N GLY A 249 2.38 -1.44 8.84
CA GLY A 249 1.60 -0.29 8.41
C GLY A 249 0.31 -0.72 7.75
N LEU A 250 -0.61 0.21 7.59
CA LEU A 250 -1.95 -0.03 7.07
C LEU A 250 -2.26 0.95 5.93
N MET A 251 -3.01 0.49 4.92
CA MET A 251 -3.52 1.36 3.86
C MET A 251 -5.04 1.33 3.86
N ILE A 252 -5.67 2.49 3.97
CA ILE A 252 -7.12 2.60 4.11
C ILE A 252 -7.66 3.60 3.10
N GLU A 253 -8.65 3.19 2.32
CA GLU A 253 -9.37 4.09 1.44
C GLU A 253 -10.52 4.75 2.16
N MET A 254 -10.51 6.09 2.19
CA MET A 254 -11.56 6.90 2.82
C MET A 254 -12.08 7.97 1.87
N HIS A 255 -13.32 8.38 2.07
CA HIS A 255 -13.97 9.44 1.28
C HIS A 255 -15.00 10.18 2.12
N PRO A 256 -15.14 11.52 2.00
CA PRO A 256 -16.16 12.27 2.76
C PRO A 256 -17.60 11.84 2.44
N ASP A 257 -17.85 11.36 1.23
CA ASP A 257 -19.14 10.80 0.79
C ASP A 257 -18.89 9.58 -0.11
N PRO A 258 -18.69 8.36 0.45
CA PRO A 258 -18.31 7.18 -0.31
C PRO A 258 -19.29 6.80 -1.42
N ARG A 259 -20.60 7.06 -1.23
CA ARG A 259 -21.63 6.69 -2.22
C ARG A 259 -21.49 7.46 -3.53
N ASN A 260 -20.96 8.68 -3.46
CA ASN A 260 -20.72 9.56 -4.60
C ASN A 260 -19.26 9.58 -5.06
N ALA A 261 -18.44 8.66 -4.57
CA ALA A 261 -17.06 8.52 -5.02
C ALA A 261 -16.99 8.18 -6.53
N ALA A 262 -16.15 8.88 -7.26
CA ALA A 262 -15.99 8.68 -8.70
C ALA A 262 -15.45 7.29 -9.07
N VAL A 263 -14.69 6.68 -8.15
CA VAL A 263 -14.07 5.37 -8.34
C VAL A 263 -14.20 4.55 -7.06
N ASP A 264 -14.47 3.26 -7.20
CA ASP A 264 -14.51 2.28 -6.12
C ASP A 264 -15.40 2.68 -4.91
N PRO A 265 -16.66 3.11 -5.11
CA PRO A 265 -17.53 3.63 -4.03
C PRO A 265 -17.84 2.60 -2.94
N LEU A 266 -17.73 1.30 -3.25
CA LEU A 266 -18.10 0.23 -2.33
C LEU A 266 -17.00 -0.08 -1.29
N GLN A 267 -15.75 0.33 -1.52
CA GLN A 267 -14.62 -0.02 -0.64
C GLN A 267 -14.20 1.10 0.31
N ALA A 268 -14.51 2.36 -0.01
CA ALA A 268 -14.15 3.48 0.84
C ALA A 268 -15.03 3.55 2.08
N ILE A 269 -14.42 3.80 3.23
CA ILE A 269 -15.14 4.14 4.46
C ILE A 269 -15.33 5.67 4.55
N ASN A 270 -16.33 6.13 5.28
CA ASN A 270 -16.52 7.57 5.52
C ASN A 270 -15.55 8.10 6.58
N LEU A 271 -15.45 9.42 6.73
CA LEU A 271 -14.47 10.06 7.62
C LEU A 271 -14.73 9.79 9.11
N ASP A 272 -15.98 9.60 9.52
CA ASP A 272 -16.34 9.26 10.91
C ASP A 272 -15.98 7.80 11.21
N GLU A 273 -16.29 6.88 10.29
CA GLU A 273 -15.86 5.48 10.39
C GLU A 273 -14.34 5.38 10.44
N PHE A 274 -13.63 6.18 9.65
CA PHE A 274 -12.17 6.24 9.66
C PHE A 274 -11.64 6.69 11.04
N THR A 275 -12.18 7.76 11.61
CA THR A 275 -11.76 8.23 12.94
C THR A 275 -12.02 7.18 14.03
N LYS A 276 -13.18 6.51 14.00
CA LYS A 276 -13.48 5.40 14.94
C LYS A 276 -12.47 4.25 14.79
N LEU A 277 -12.13 3.90 13.56
CA LEU A 277 -11.15 2.84 13.28
C LEU A 277 -9.77 3.22 13.81
N VAL A 278 -9.29 4.44 13.57
CA VAL A 278 -7.98 4.91 14.07
C VAL A 278 -7.91 4.85 15.60
N ASN A 279 -8.99 5.25 16.30
CA ASN A 279 -9.04 5.18 17.75
C ASN A 279 -8.95 3.72 18.27
N GLN A 280 -9.62 2.78 17.61
CA GLN A 280 -9.50 1.37 17.98
C GLN A 280 -8.13 0.78 17.65
N LEU A 281 -7.53 1.18 16.53
CA LEU A 281 -6.17 0.78 16.19
C LEU A 281 -5.15 1.24 17.24
N ARG A 282 -5.31 2.43 17.81
CA ARG A 282 -4.46 2.91 18.91
C ARG A 282 -4.56 2.03 20.14
N ILE A 283 -5.77 1.68 20.56
CA ILE A 283 -5.98 0.80 21.71
C ILE A 283 -5.30 -0.56 21.49
N ILE A 284 -5.48 -1.17 20.31
CA ILE A 284 -4.85 -2.46 19.99
C ILE A 284 -3.33 -2.31 19.89
N SER A 285 -2.84 -1.24 19.28
CA SER A 285 -1.40 -1.04 19.08
C SER A 285 -0.64 -0.92 20.41
N GLU A 286 -1.25 -0.32 21.44
CA GLU A 286 -0.68 -0.25 22.78
C GLU A 286 -0.43 -1.65 23.37
N THR A 287 -1.37 -2.60 23.20
CA THR A 287 -1.20 -3.98 23.65
C THR A 287 -0.10 -4.74 22.93
N LEU A 288 0.27 -4.28 21.75
CA LEU A 288 1.35 -4.83 20.92
C LEU A 288 2.69 -4.06 21.10
N ASN A 289 2.77 -3.10 22.01
CA ASN A 289 3.90 -2.18 22.18
C ASN A 289 4.25 -1.45 20.86
N LYS A 290 3.21 -1.00 20.14
CA LYS A 290 3.33 -0.24 18.87
C LYS A 290 2.62 1.09 18.99
N THR A 291 2.97 2.03 18.11
CA THR A 291 2.38 3.38 18.06
C THR A 291 1.83 3.67 16.67
N ILE A 292 0.55 4.04 16.59
CA ILE A 292 -0.08 4.50 15.34
C ILE A 292 0.39 5.93 15.02
N VAL A 293 0.87 6.11 13.79
CA VAL A 293 1.34 7.40 13.26
C VAL A 293 0.82 7.66 11.84
#